data_3ef628952de826ad86c4e6ccf45b09f7
#
_entry.id   3ef628952de826ad86c4e6ccf45b09f7
#
_cell.length_a   1.000
_cell.length_b   1.000
_cell.length_c   1.000
_cell.angle_alpha   90.00
_cell.angle_beta   90.00
_cell.angle_gamma   90.00
#
_symmetry.space_group_name_H-M   'P 1'
#
loop_
_entity.id
_entity.type
_entity.pdbx_description
1 polymer ?
#
loop_
_entity_poly.entity_id
_entity_poly.type
_entity_poly.pdbx_seq_one_letter_code
_entity_poly.pdbx_strand_id
1 'polypeptide(L)'
;KMVTNLWPYAEVGHTDEAKKELKALFDGEIPFDTPKPTRLLLRILQIASNEGDIVLDFFSGSATTAHAVMQYNAQADDGNKRKFILVQIPEKVKNKWGNLCKIGMERIKRAAKKIHDENPLFAGDLGFKHYALEEPKEDTLLQMEQFDPSKDLLSPLGVEDFGIETVLRTWLVADGYGLTEDAEDVMLGDYKAYWKEDHLYMINPDHDFDESSIAALMDKYNGEPFSPHNIVIFGYSFGFTHREELQKNLRTLKDG
;
A
#
# COMPACT_ATOMS: atom_id res chain seq x y z
N LYS A 1 -10.38 -7.03 34.03
CA LYS A 1 -11.84 -7.26 34.11
C LYS A 1 -12.16 -8.49 33.26
N MET A 2 -12.90 -9.45 33.80
CA MET A 2 -13.32 -10.64 33.03
C MET A 2 -14.17 -10.17 31.83
N VAL A 3 -13.85 -10.69 30.64
CA VAL A 3 -14.62 -10.41 29.44
C VAL A 3 -15.86 -11.30 29.46
N THR A 4 -17.05 -10.69 29.40
CA THR A 4 -18.31 -11.42 29.31
C THR A 4 -18.71 -11.60 27.84
N ASN A 5 -19.52 -12.60 27.56
CA ASN A 5 -20.08 -12.85 26.22
C ASN A 5 -21.33 -11.97 25.90
N LEU A 6 -21.79 -11.20 26.87
CA LEU A 6 -22.90 -10.26 26.71
C LEU A 6 -22.35 -8.82 26.75
N TRP A 7 -22.56 -8.07 25.69
CA TRP A 7 -22.20 -6.65 25.58
C TRP A 7 -23.44 -5.80 25.41
N PRO A 8 -23.94 -5.17 26.48
CA PRO A 8 -25.12 -4.32 26.40
C PRO A 8 -24.89 -3.13 25.48
N TYR A 9 -25.90 -2.72 24.74
CA TYR A 9 -25.81 -1.56 23.84
C TYR A 9 -25.42 -0.26 24.58
N ALA A 10 -25.73 -0.16 25.83
CA ALA A 10 -25.33 0.97 26.68
C ALA A 10 -23.78 1.10 26.79
N GLU A 11 -23.06 -0.02 26.70
CA GLU A 11 -21.59 -0.06 26.75
C GLU A 11 -20.94 0.09 25.37
N VAL A 12 -21.50 -0.60 24.35
CA VAL A 12 -20.87 -0.71 23.03
C VAL A 12 -21.57 0.10 21.94
N GLY A 13 -22.68 0.74 22.25
CA GLY A 13 -23.45 1.52 21.28
C GLY A 13 -24.40 0.67 20.43
N HIS A 14 -25.17 1.33 19.59
CA HIS A 14 -26.10 0.75 18.63
C HIS A 14 -26.14 1.55 17.32
N THR A 15 -26.87 1.07 16.32
CA THR A 15 -26.88 1.66 14.97
C THR A 15 -27.30 3.14 14.94
N ASP A 16 -28.27 3.56 15.76
CA ASP A 16 -28.71 4.97 15.78
C ASP A 16 -27.63 5.90 16.36
N GLU A 17 -26.88 5.44 17.37
CA GLU A 17 -25.73 6.15 17.88
C GLU A 17 -24.65 6.27 16.81
N ALA A 18 -24.35 5.17 16.12
CA ALA A 18 -23.39 5.14 15.03
C ALA A 18 -23.77 6.10 13.88
N LYS A 19 -25.09 6.20 13.57
CA LYS A 19 -25.58 7.19 12.59
C LYS A 19 -25.37 8.63 13.07
N LYS A 20 -25.63 8.91 14.35
CA LYS A 20 -25.39 10.24 14.94
C LYS A 20 -23.92 10.61 14.93
N GLU A 21 -23.05 9.65 15.27
CA GLU A 21 -21.61 9.79 15.21
C GLU A 21 -21.14 10.10 13.77
N LEU A 22 -21.61 9.32 12.79
CA LEU A 22 -21.29 9.54 11.39
C LEU A 22 -21.82 10.89 10.89
N LYS A 23 -23.05 11.24 11.26
CA LYS A 23 -23.66 12.53 10.94
C LYS A 23 -22.85 13.71 11.47
N ALA A 24 -22.38 13.62 12.71
CA ALA A 24 -21.54 14.65 13.31
C ALA A 24 -20.19 14.79 12.59
N LEU A 25 -19.60 13.66 12.17
CA LEU A 25 -18.33 13.62 11.45
C LEU A 25 -18.45 14.17 10.01
N PHE A 26 -19.64 14.07 9.39
CA PHE A 26 -19.94 14.51 8.02
C PHE A 26 -20.78 15.79 7.95
N ASP A 27 -20.60 16.70 8.91
CA ASP A 27 -21.22 18.04 8.92
C ASP A 27 -22.76 18.01 8.81
N GLY A 28 -23.38 17.01 9.38
CA GLY A 28 -24.84 16.84 9.37
C GLY A 28 -25.38 15.90 8.29
N GLU A 29 -24.54 15.37 7.42
CA GLU A 29 -24.93 14.37 6.42
C GLU A 29 -24.84 12.94 6.95
N ILE A 30 -25.67 12.04 6.41
CA ILE A 30 -25.62 10.61 6.69
C ILE A 30 -25.26 9.89 5.37
N PRO A 31 -23.96 9.71 5.06
CA PRO A 31 -23.55 9.13 3.79
C PRO A 31 -23.77 7.62 3.70
N PHE A 32 -23.99 6.94 4.84
CA PHE A 32 -24.16 5.49 4.94
C PHE A 32 -25.18 5.11 6.01
N ASP A 33 -26.11 4.19 5.71
CA ASP A 33 -27.28 3.92 6.55
C ASP A 33 -27.03 3.00 7.75
N THR A 34 -26.03 2.11 7.66
CA THR A 34 -25.80 1.06 8.66
C THR A 34 -24.39 1.03 9.21
N PRO A 35 -23.84 2.19 9.68
CA PRO A 35 -22.52 2.21 10.28
C PRO A 35 -22.50 1.39 11.59
N LYS A 36 -21.33 0.86 11.93
CA LYS A 36 -21.11 0.27 13.27
C LYS A 36 -20.71 1.37 14.26
N PRO A 37 -21.05 1.24 15.55
CA PRO A 37 -20.59 2.17 16.57
C PRO A 37 -19.07 2.09 16.77
N THR A 38 -18.38 3.21 16.84
CA THR A 38 -16.93 3.21 17.11
C THR A 38 -16.62 2.59 18.47
N ARG A 39 -17.47 2.77 19.48
CA ARG A 39 -17.32 2.14 20.81
C ARG A 39 -17.29 0.60 20.75
N LEU A 40 -18.07 -0.02 19.86
CA LEU A 40 -18.02 -1.48 19.67
C LEU A 40 -16.66 -1.93 19.19
N LEU A 41 -16.12 -1.25 18.17
CA LEU A 41 -14.80 -1.58 17.60
C LEU A 41 -13.68 -1.30 18.61
N LEU A 42 -13.77 -0.21 19.38
CA LEU A 42 -12.83 0.06 20.48
C LEU A 42 -12.82 -1.06 21.51
N ARG A 43 -14.00 -1.58 21.87
CA ARG A 43 -14.12 -2.70 22.80
C ARG A 43 -13.50 -3.97 22.24
N ILE A 44 -13.69 -4.25 20.95
CA ILE A 44 -13.05 -5.38 20.26
C ILE A 44 -11.53 -5.21 20.28
N LEU A 45 -11.01 -4.05 19.94
CA LEU A 45 -9.56 -3.77 19.96
C LEU A 45 -8.95 -3.97 21.34
N GLN A 46 -9.63 -3.50 22.40
CA GLN A 46 -9.18 -3.68 23.80
C GLN A 46 -9.03 -5.15 24.22
N ILE A 47 -9.85 -6.03 23.63
CA ILE A 47 -9.90 -7.44 24.04
C ILE A 47 -9.06 -8.31 23.15
N ALA A 48 -9.04 -8.03 21.83
CA ALA A 48 -8.55 -8.95 20.82
C ALA A 48 -7.27 -8.46 20.10
N SER A 49 -6.70 -7.32 20.50
CA SER A 49 -5.49 -6.82 19.88
C SER A 49 -4.45 -6.36 20.89
N ASN A 50 -3.19 -6.59 20.54
CA ASN A 50 -2.02 -6.15 21.26
C ASN A 50 -1.34 -4.98 20.53
N GLU A 51 -0.32 -4.46 21.18
CA GLU A 51 0.59 -3.46 20.64
C GLU A 51 1.23 -3.96 19.33
N GLY A 52 1.23 -3.12 18.29
CA GLY A 52 1.82 -3.43 16.99
C GLY A 52 0.99 -4.34 16.08
N ASP A 53 -0.14 -4.88 16.54
CA ASP A 53 -0.97 -5.76 15.72
C ASP A 53 -1.55 -5.06 14.48
N ILE A 54 -1.81 -5.87 13.45
CA ILE A 54 -2.52 -5.45 12.24
C ILE A 54 -3.99 -5.88 12.36
N VAL A 55 -4.89 -4.92 12.24
CA VAL A 55 -6.33 -5.12 12.26
C VAL A 55 -6.86 -5.21 10.83
N LEU A 56 -7.29 -6.39 10.42
CA LEU A 56 -7.86 -6.62 9.09
C LEU A 56 -9.39 -6.58 9.14
N ASP A 57 -9.99 -5.75 8.27
CA ASP A 57 -11.44 -5.70 8.04
C ASP A 57 -11.72 -5.75 6.54
N PHE A 58 -12.15 -6.91 6.07
CA PHE A 58 -12.39 -7.15 4.64
C PHE A 58 -13.84 -6.92 4.19
N PHE A 59 -14.67 -6.30 5.05
CA PHE A 59 -15.99 -5.74 4.74
C PHE A 59 -16.17 -4.38 5.41
N SER A 60 -15.20 -3.48 5.18
CA SER A 60 -15.00 -2.27 5.99
C SER A 60 -16.15 -1.25 5.95
N GLY A 61 -17.06 -1.37 4.99
CA GLY A 61 -18.23 -0.49 4.86
C GLY A 61 -17.82 0.98 4.83
N SER A 62 -18.26 1.73 5.84
CA SER A 62 -17.91 3.13 6.01
C SER A 62 -16.60 3.36 6.80
N ALA A 63 -15.71 2.36 6.91
CA ALA A 63 -14.41 2.42 7.56
C ALA A 63 -14.45 2.76 9.07
N THR A 64 -15.44 2.21 9.80
CA THR A 64 -15.50 2.39 11.27
C THR A 64 -14.29 1.81 11.97
N THR A 65 -13.77 0.69 11.47
CA THR A 65 -12.60 0.00 12.03
C THR A 65 -11.35 0.90 12.00
N ALA A 66 -11.06 1.56 10.89
CA ALA A 66 -9.95 2.51 10.81
C ALA A 66 -10.10 3.67 11.80
N HIS A 67 -11.31 4.26 11.88
CA HIS A 67 -11.60 5.31 12.86
C HIS A 67 -11.32 4.84 14.30
N ALA A 68 -11.79 3.64 14.65
CA ALA A 68 -11.56 3.06 15.98
C ALA A 68 -10.08 2.78 16.25
N VAL A 69 -9.33 2.25 15.27
CA VAL A 69 -7.88 1.99 15.42
C VAL A 69 -7.12 3.29 15.65
N MET A 70 -7.35 4.32 14.84
CA MET A 70 -6.71 5.63 15.02
C MET A 70 -7.06 6.25 16.38
N GLN A 71 -8.33 6.19 16.78
CA GLN A 71 -8.78 6.71 18.08
C GLN A 71 -8.15 5.92 19.24
N TYR A 72 -8.07 4.60 19.13
CA TYR A 72 -7.42 3.75 20.13
C TYR A 72 -5.93 4.09 20.26
N ASN A 73 -5.22 4.20 19.14
CA ASN A 73 -3.82 4.58 19.11
C ASN A 73 -3.54 5.95 19.74
N ALA A 74 -4.47 6.91 19.57
CA ALA A 74 -4.33 8.23 20.17
C ALA A 74 -4.60 8.26 21.69
N GLN A 75 -5.30 7.26 22.22
CA GLN A 75 -5.67 7.15 23.63
C GLN A 75 -4.81 6.17 24.42
N ALA A 76 -4.17 5.23 23.75
CA ALA A 76 -3.36 4.21 24.40
C ALA A 76 -1.95 4.74 24.71
N ASP A 77 -1.49 4.49 25.92
CA ASP A 77 -0.13 4.80 26.39
C ASP A 77 0.89 3.71 25.99
N ASP A 78 0.44 2.68 25.28
CA ASP A 78 1.34 1.68 24.72
C ASP A 78 2.17 2.31 23.57
N GLY A 79 3.46 2.21 23.57
CA GLY A 79 4.37 2.87 22.61
C GLY A 79 4.14 2.49 21.16
N ASN A 80 3.57 1.34 20.88
CA ASN A 80 3.40 0.75 19.56
C ASN A 80 1.96 0.85 19.05
N LYS A 81 1.81 1.42 17.91
CA LYS A 81 0.50 1.69 17.34
C LYS A 81 0.05 0.53 16.45
N ARG A 82 -1.23 0.17 16.60
CA ARG A 82 -1.89 -0.79 15.72
C ARG A 82 -2.00 -0.23 14.31
N LYS A 83 -1.84 -1.10 13.31
CA LYS A 83 -2.09 -0.78 11.90
C LYS A 83 -3.45 -1.34 11.48
N PHE A 84 -4.03 -0.82 10.39
CA PHE A 84 -5.25 -1.38 9.82
C PHE A 84 -5.08 -1.69 8.34
N ILE A 85 -5.76 -2.74 7.88
CA ILE A 85 -5.95 -3.07 6.46
C ILE A 85 -7.45 -3.20 6.24
N LEU A 86 -8.00 -2.39 5.34
CA LEU A 86 -9.40 -2.39 5.01
C LEU A 86 -9.61 -2.81 3.56
N VAL A 87 -10.55 -3.70 3.33
CA VAL A 87 -10.96 -4.10 1.98
C VAL A 87 -12.43 -3.75 1.80
N GLN A 88 -12.77 -3.11 0.69
CA GLN A 88 -14.13 -2.75 0.35
C GLN A 88 -14.35 -2.78 -1.15
N ILE A 89 -15.41 -3.45 -1.58
CA ILE A 89 -15.89 -3.39 -2.96
C ILE A 89 -16.45 -1.98 -3.23
N PRO A 90 -16.19 -1.37 -4.39
CA PRO A 90 -16.66 -0.01 -4.73
C PRO A 90 -18.16 0.00 -5.05
N GLU A 91 -18.99 -0.47 -4.11
CA GLU A 91 -20.43 -0.50 -4.22
C GLU A 91 -21.00 0.90 -4.45
N LYS A 92 -21.83 1.05 -5.48
CA LYS A 92 -22.44 2.34 -5.83
C LYS A 92 -23.45 2.78 -4.78
N VAL A 93 -23.38 4.03 -4.39
CA VAL A 93 -24.33 4.69 -3.48
C VAL A 93 -25.04 5.83 -4.18
N LYS A 94 -26.32 6.05 -3.83
CA LYS A 94 -27.17 7.11 -4.42
C LYS A 94 -26.96 8.48 -3.77
N ASN A 95 -25.71 8.86 -3.53
CA ASN A 95 -25.38 10.16 -2.95
C ASN A 95 -24.16 10.77 -3.66
N LYS A 96 -23.76 11.97 -3.25
CA LYS A 96 -22.64 12.72 -3.86
C LYS A 96 -21.29 11.99 -3.82
N TRP A 97 -21.13 10.98 -2.98
CA TRP A 97 -19.88 10.22 -2.85
C TRP A 97 -19.68 9.18 -3.95
N GLY A 98 -20.75 8.72 -4.58
CA GLY A 98 -20.72 7.82 -5.71
C GLY A 98 -20.49 6.35 -5.35
N ASN A 99 -19.59 6.03 -4.43
CA ASN A 99 -19.38 4.66 -3.96
C ASN A 99 -18.95 4.59 -2.49
N LEU A 100 -19.03 3.39 -1.91
CA LEU A 100 -18.78 3.15 -0.50
C LEU A 100 -17.30 3.34 -0.10
N CYS A 101 -16.35 3.01 -1.00
CA CYS A 101 -14.93 3.23 -0.74
C CYS A 101 -14.62 4.73 -0.53
N LYS A 102 -15.23 5.62 -1.32
CA LYS A 102 -15.04 7.07 -1.16
C LYS A 102 -15.60 7.58 0.17
N ILE A 103 -16.71 7.02 0.64
CA ILE A 103 -17.26 7.32 1.98
C ILE A 103 -16.26 6.87 3.06
N GLY A 104 -15.73 5.66 2.94
CA GLY A 104 -14.73 5.13 3.87
C GLY A 104 -13.48 6.00 3.95
N MET A 105 -12.90 6.35 2.80
CA MET A 105 -11.72 7.22 2.73
C MET A 105 -11.98 8.60 3.36
N GLU A 106 -13.14 9.19 3.08
CA GLU A 106 -13.51 10.48 3.67
C GLU A 106 -13.69 10.38 5.18
N ARG A 107 -14.31 9.28 5.66
CA ARG A 107 -14.41 9.05 7.11
C ARG A 107 -13.04 8.97 7.77
N ILE A 108 -12.09 8.27 7.17
CA ILE A 108 -10.72 8.15 7.72
C ILE A 108 -10.09 9.55 7.81
N LYS A 109 -10.16 10.36 6.75
CA LYS A 109 -9.62 11.73 6.74
C LYS A 109 -10.24 12.62 7.81
N ARG A 110 -11.55 12.59 7.96
CA ARG A 110 -12.28 13.40 8.95
C ARG A 110 -12.02 12.92 10.38
N ALA A 111 -11.94 11.62 10.58
CA ALA A 111 -11.56 11.04 11.87
C ALA A 111 -10.13 11.41 12.26
N ALA A 112 -9.18 11.30 11.33
CA ALA A 112 -7.80 11.73 11.54
C ALA A 112 -7.71 13.20 11.96
N LYS A 113 -8.39 14.08 11.20
CA LYS A 113 -8.45 15.52 11.55
C LYS A 113 -9.04 15.75 12.95
N LYS A 114 -10.17 15.12 13.26
CA LYS A 114 -10.82 15.24 14.57
C LYS A 114 -9.90 14.79 15.70
N ILE A 115 -9.23 13.64 15.55
CA ILE A 115 -8.30 13.09 16.53
C ILE A 115 -7.12 14.07 16.74
N HIS A 116 -6.57 14.61 15.66
CA HIS A 116 -5.51 15.60 15.73
C HIS A 116 -5.95 16.88 16.45
N ASP A 117 -7.14 17.41 16.12
CA ASP A 117 -7.69 18.61 16.75
C ASP A 117 -7.97 18.43 18.26
N GLU A 118 -8.41 17.22 18.65
CA GLU A 118 -8.66 16.85 20.06
C GLU A 118 -7.39 16.51 20.83
N ASN A 119 -6.33 16.06 20.15
CA ASN A 119 -5.04 15.66 20.73
C ASN A 119 -3.87 16.27 19.94
N PRO A 120 -3.61 17.58 20.02
CA PRO A 120 -2.57 18.24 19.23
C PRO A 120 -1.15 17.73 19.48
N LEU A 121 -0.91 17.08 20.61
CA LEU A 121 0.40 16.52 20.99
C LEU A 121 0.58 15.06 20.50
N PHE A 122 -0.44 14.47 19.91
CA PHE A 122 -0.33 13.12 19.35
C PHE A 122 0.54 13.12 18.10
N ALA A 123 1.73 12.53 18.18
CA ALA A 123 2.72 12.44 17.11
C ALA A 123 2.62 11.14 16.29
N GLY A 124 1.59 10.31 16.52
CA GLY A 124 1.41 9.06 15.79
C GLY A 124 0.87 9.27 14.38
N ASP A 125 1.07 8.28 13.53
CA ASP A 125 0.57 8.27 12.15
C ASP A 125 -0.96 8.17 12.12
N LEU A 126 -1.60 9.10 11.42
CA LEU A 126 -3.03 9.15 11.12
C LEU A 126 -3.32 9.02 9.62
N GLY A 127 -2.29 8.74 8.84
CA GLY A 127 -2.37 8.57 7.40
C GLY A 127 -2.87 7.20 6.98
N PHE A 128 -3.11 7.05 5.68
CA PHE A 128 -3.36 5.76 5.03
C PHE A 128 -2.98 5.82 3.55
N LYS A 129 -2.63 4.68 2.98
CA LYS A 129 -2.47 4.49 1.53
C LYS A 129 -3.72 3.82 0.97
N HIS A 130 -4.14 4.23 -0.21
CA HIS A 130 -5.28 3.64 -0.92
C HIS A 130 -4.80 2.93 -2.17
N TYR A 131 -5.26 1.71 -2.36
CA TYR A 131 -4.98 0.89 -3.53
C TYR A 131 -6.28 0.48 -4.20
N ALA A 132 -6.30 0.42 -5.52
CA ALA A 132 -7.33 -0.22 -6.31
C ALA A 132 -6.75 -1.52 -6.88
N LEU A 133 -7.53 -2.59 -6.84
CA LEU A 133 -7.21 -3.83 -7.56
C LEU A 133 -7.82 -3.72 -8.95
N GLU A 134 -7.00 -3.85 -9.96
CA GLU A 134 -7.41 -3.86 -11.36
C GLU A 134 -7.01 -5.18 -12.01
N GLU A 135 -7.87 -5.72 -12.84
CA GLU A 135 -7.53 -6.89 -13.65
C GLU A 135 -6.74 -6.43 -14.88
N PRO A 136 -5.63 -7.07 -15.23
CA PRO A 136 -4.93 -6.82 -16.48
C PRO A 136 -5.86 -7.10 -17.67
N LYS A 137 -5.65 -6.37 -18.78
CA LYS A 137 -6.39 -6.64 -20.01
C LYS A 137 -6.10 -8.05 -20.52
N GLU A 138 -7.10 -8.71 -21.12
CA GLU A 138 -6.95 -10.07 -21.64
C GLU A 138 -5.83 -10.17 -22.69
N ASP A 139 -5.71 -9.19 -23.58
CA ASP A 139 -4.64 -9.12 -24.57
C ASP A 139 -3.25 -9.02 -23.92
N THR A 140 -3.13 -8.29 -22.81
CA THR A 140 -1.88 -8.18 -22.03
C THR A 140 -1.50 -9.53 -21.42
N LEU A 141 -2.45 -10.26 -20.85
CA LEU A 141 -2.21 -11.59 -20.29
C LEU A 141 -1.76 -12.58 -21.37
N LEU A 142 -2.42 -12.59 -22.53
CA LEU A 142 -2.03 -13.43 -23.66
C LEU A 142 -0.62 -13.14 -24.17
N GLN A 143 -0.22 -11.87 -24.22
CA GLN A 143 1.13 -11.48 -24.60
C GLN A 143 2.16 -11.93 -23.55
N MET A 144 1.82 -11.85 -22.26
CA MET A 144 2.68 -12.35 -21.18
C MET A 144 2.90 -13.86 -21.27
N GLU A 145 1.86 -14.64 -21.59
CA GLU A 145 1.97 -16.10 -21.77
C GLU A 145 2.86 -16.50 -22.96
N GLN A 146 2.93 -15.65 -23.99
CA GLN A 146 3.75 -15.88 -25.19
C GLN A 146 5.17 -15.31 -25.08
N PHE A 147 5.51 -14.70 -23.97
CA PHE A 147 6.80 -14.08 -23.75
C PHE A 147 7.94 -15.12 -23.77
N ASP A 148 8.92 -14.90 -24.64
CA ASP A 148 10.15 -15.69 -24.73
C ASP A 148 11.35 -14.80 -24.34
N PRO A 149 11.97 -15.02 -23.17
CA PRO A 149 13.07 -14.18 -22.70
C PRO A 149 14.34 -14.29 -23.55
N SER A 150 14.43 -15.28 -24.45
CA SER A 150 15.58 -15.47 -25.34
C SER A 150 15.47 -14.71 -26.67
N LYS A 151 14.35 -14.02 -26.90
CA LYS A 151 14.10 -13.27 -28.14
C LYS A 151 13.93 -11.79 -27.83
N ASP A 152 14.33 -10.97 -28.82
CA ASP A 152 13.97 -9.55 -28.76
C ASP A 152 12.46 -9.38 -28.87
N LEU A 153 11.93 -8.47 -28.05
CA LEU A 153 10.53 -8.12 -28.09
C LEU A 153 10.24 -7.33 -29.37
N LEU A 154 9.45 -7.92 -30.25
CA LEU A 154 8.93 -7.23 -31.43
C LEU A 154 7.97 -6.09 -31.06
N SER A 155 7.36 -6.16 -29.88
CA SER A 155 6.56 -5.13 -29.27
C SER A 155 6.70 -5.29 -27.76
N PRO A 156 7.41 -4.42 -27.05
CA PRO A 156 7.45 -4.49 -25.60
C PRO A 156 6.03 -4.36 -25.08
N LEU A 157 5.64 -5.27 -24.21
CA LEU A 157 4.53 -5.03 -23.31
C LEU A 157 4.89 -3.78 -22.53
N GLY A 158 4.22 -2.69 -22.82
CA GLY A 158 4.53 -1.45 -22.16
C GLY A 158 4.27 -1.60 -20.67
N VAL A 159 5.20 -1.18 -19.87
CA VAL A 159 4.94 -0.84 -18.45
C VAL A 159 3.68 0.02 -18.34
N GLU A 160 3.34 0.73 -19.43
CA GLU A 160 2.14 1.53 -19.64
C GLU A 160 0.83 0.77 -19.41
N ASP A 161 0.79 -0.55 -19.68
CA ASP A 161 -0.41 -1.37 -19.42
C ASP A 161 -0.68 -1.60 -17.93
N PHE A 162 0.35 -1.56 -17.10
CA PHE A 162 0.26 -1.76 -15.65
C PHE A 162 0.54 -0.48 -14.86
N GLY A 163 1.40 0.38 -15.37
CA GLY A 163 2.01 1.50 -14.66
C GLY A 163 3.18 1.06 -13.77
N ILE A 164 4.26 1.84 -13.82
CA ILE A 164 5.50 1.56 -13.06
C ILE A 164 5.22 1.43 -11.57
N GLU A 165 4.41 2.33 -11.01
CA GLU A 165 4.06 2.32 -9.59
C GLU A 165 3.33 1.03 -9.18
N THR A 166 2.44 0.51 -10.05
CA THR A 166 1.71 -0.74 -9.80
C THR A 166 2.66 -1.94 -9.76
N VAL A 167 3.58 -2.03 -10.73
CA VAL A 167 4.57 -3.11 -10.78
C VAL A 167 5.49 -3.04 -9.57
N LEU A 168 6.05 -1.86 -9.28
CA LEU A 168 6.93 -1.65 -8.14
C LEU A 168 6.25 -2.03 -6.82
N ARG A 169 5.03 -1.57 -6.61
CA ARG A 169 4.26 -1.87 -5.39
C ARG A 169 3.97 -3.35 -5.25
N THR A 170 3.60 -4.01 -6.34
CA THR A 170 3.35 -5.46 -6.37
C THR A 170 4.60 -6.23 -5.97
N TRP A 171 5.76 -5.86 -6.50
CA TRP A 171 7.03 -6.51 -6.18
C TRP A 171 7.50 -6.25 -4.76
N LEU A 172 7.41 -5.00 -4.28
CA LEU A 172 7.72 -4.70 -2.87
C LEU A 172 6.90 -5.56 -1.90
N VAL A 173 5.61 -5.79 -2.21
CA VAL A 173 4.77 -6.67 -1.40
C VAL A 173 5.20 -8.14 -1.53
N ALA A 174 5.49 -8.60 -2.74
CA ALA A 174 5.93 -9.97 -2.99
C ALA A 174 7.27 -10.29 -2.29
N ASP A 175 8.18 -9.31 -2.24
CA ASP A 175 9.48 -9.43 -1.59
C ASP A 175 9.42 -9.18 -0.07
N GLY A 176 8.21 -8.98 0.49
CA GLY A 176 7.98 -8.93 1.93
C GLY A 176 8.10 -7.55 2.58
N TYR A 177 8.35 -6.48 1.83
CA TYR A 177 8.45 -5.12 2.39
C TYR A 177 7.10 -4.55 2.85
N GLY A 178 5.99 -5.08 2.34
CA GLY A 178 4.65 -4.70 2.75
C GLY A 178 4.06 -3.53 1.97
N LEU A 179 2.77 -3.27 2.26
CA LEU A 179 1.96 -2.30 1.50
C LEU A 179 2.31 -0.84 1.76
N THR A 180 2.97 -0.52 2.87
CA THR A 180 3.23 0.87 3.29
C THR A 180 4.63 1.36 2.97
N GLU A 181 5.53 0.44 2.62
CA GLU A 181 6.92 0.77 2.33
C GLU A 181 7.07 1.35 0.92
N ASP A 182 8.02 2.26 0.77
CA ASP A 182 8.39 2.85 -0.52
C ASP A 182 9.85 2.49 -0.84
N ALA A 183 10.18 2.41 -2.12
CA ALA A 183 11.54 2.30 -2.59
C ALA A 183 12.10 3.69 -2.88
N GLU A 184 13.41 3.83 -2.79
CA GLU A 184 14.12 5.07 -3.11
C GLU A 184 14.41 5.14 -4.61
N ASP A 185 14.28 6.32 -5.19
CA ASP A 185 14.65 6.58 -6.58
C ASP A 185 16.18 6.54 -6.71
N VAL A 186 16.69 5.77 -7.66
CA VAL A 186 18.12 5.65 -7.96
C VAL A 186 18.36 5.92 -9.44
N MET A 187 19.22 6.88 -9.74
CA MET A 187 19.65 7.16 -11.10
C MET A 187 20.91 6.35 -11.42
N LEU A 188 20.86 5.62 -12.52
CA LEU A 188 21.96 4.87 -13.12
C LEU A 188 22.26 5.51 -14.48
N GLY A 189 23.15 6.53 -14.49
CA GLY A 189 23.22 7.43 -15.65
C GLY A 189 21.89 8.13 -15.87
N ASP A 190 21.33 7.98 -17.07
CA ASP A 190 20.00 8.51 -17.42
C ASP A 190 18.85 7.56 -17.07
N TYR A 191 19.16 6.29 -16.74
CA TYR A 191 18.16 5.30 -16.38
C TYR A 191 17.71 5.41 -14.92
N LYS A 192 16.39 5.46 -14.69
CA LYS A 192 15.80 5.47 -13.35
C LYS A 192 15.47 4.04 -12.89
N ALA A 193 16.00 3.66 -11.73
CA ALA A 193 15.68 2.43 -11.01
C ALA A 193 15.12 2.76 -9.61
N TYR A 194 14.74 1.71 -8.86
CA TYR A 194 14.16 1.85 -7.53
C TYR A 194 14.89 0.89 -6.58
N TRP A 195 15.34 1.40 -5.44
CA TRP A 195 16.08 0.63 -4.47
C TRP A 195 15.35 0.51 -3.14
N LYS A 196 15.30 -0.69 -2.60
CA LYS A 196 14.81 -0.97 -1.24
C LYS A 196 15.68 -2.07 -0.63
N GLU A 197 16.49 -1.69 0.36
CA GLU A 197 17.35 -2.64 1.09
C GLU A 197 18.13 -3.59 0.15
N ASP A 198 17.78 -4.88 0.15
CA ASP A 198 18.45 -5.91 -0.65
C ASP A 198 18.05 -5.94 -2.13
N HIS A 199 17.07 -5.13 -2.55
CA HIS A 199 16.49 -5.20 -3.89
C HIS A 199 16.69 -3.90 -4.67
N LEU A 200 17.13 -4.06 -5.92
CA LEU A 200 17.11 -3.02 -6.95
C LEU A 200 16.09 -3.41 -8.02
N TYR A 201 15.08 -2.59 -8.23
CA TYR A 201 14.02 -2.81 -9.21
C TYR A 201 14.24 -1.94 -10.45
N MET A 202 14.38 -2.60 -11.60
CA MET A 202 14.56 -2.00 -12.90
C MET A 202 13.30 -2.25 -13.74
N ILE A 203 12.36 -1.32 -13.69
CA ILE A 203 11.00 -1.45 -14.25
C ILE A 203 10.84 -0.58 -15.48
N ASN A 204 11.48 0.59 -15.49
CA ASN A 204 11.38 1.53 -16.62
C ASN A 204 11.82 0.88 -17.93
N PRO A 205 11.27 1.31 -19.08
CA PRO A 205 11.76 0.88 -20.38
C PRO A 205 13.28 1.10 -20.55
N ASP A 206 13.91 0.21 -21.29
CA ASP A 206 15.38 0.16 -21.42
C ASP A 206 15.95 1.16 -22.43
N HIS A 207 15.13 2.04 -23.02
CA HIS A 207 15.60 3.03 -23.99
C HIS A 207 16.58 4.06 -23.42
N ASP A 208 16.51 4.30 -22.10
CA ASP A 208 17.45 5.17 -21.36
C ASP A 208 18.56 4.36 -20.68
N PHE A 209 18.61 3.04 -20.90
CA PHE A 209 19.60 2.13 -20.32
C PHE A 209 20.71 1.85 -21.33
N ASP A 210 21.95 2.22 -21.01
CA ASP A 210 23.12 2.10 -21.86
C ASP A 210 24.36 1.69 -21.06
N GLU A 211 25.54 1.70 -21.70
CA GLU A 211 26.81 1.41 -21.06
C GLU A 211 27.11 2.34 -19.86
N SER A 212 26.65 3.60 -19.91
CA SER A 212 26.83 4.55 -18.81
C SER A 212 25.99 4.16 -17.60
N SER A 213 24.82 3.58 -17.83
CA SER A 213 23.95 3.05 -16.78
C SER A 213 24.58 1.85 -16.07
N ILE A 214 25.22 0.96 -16.83
CA ILE A 214 25.96 -0.17 -16.27
C ILE A 214 27.15 0.33 -15.44
N ALA A 215 27.95 1.27 -15.99
CA ALA A 215 29.06 1.85 -15.26
C ALA A 215 28.62 2.53 -13.96
N ALA A 216 27.51 3.30 -14.00
CA ALA A 216 26.96 3.93 -12.82
C ALA A 216 26.45 2.92 -11.77
N LEU A 217 25.89 1.78 -12.21
CA LEU A 217 25.51 0.70 -11.31
C LEU A 217 26.74 0.10 -10.63
N MET A 218 27.81 -0.19 -11.40
CA MET A 218 29.05 -0.74 -10.88
C MET A 218 29.73 0.21 -9.88
N ASP A 219 29.78 1.50 -10.19
CA ASP A 219 30.35 2.52 -9.30
C ASP A 219 29.55 2.62 -8.00
N LYS A 220 28.22 2.55 -8.06
CA LYS A 220 27.37 2.57 -6.85
C LYS A 220 27.56 1.34 -5.97
N TYR A 221 27.77 0.16 -6.55
CA TYR A 221 28.06 -1.06 -5.78
C TYR A 221 29.35 -0.96 -4.96
N ASN A 222 30.31 -0.16 -5.39
CA ASN A 222 31.55 0.08 -4.68
C ASN A 222 31.41 1.14 -3.57
N GLY A 223 30.22 1.79 -3.45
CA GLY A 223 29.94 2.87 -2.52
C GLY A 223 28.85 2.49 -1.51
N GLU A 224 29.11 2.61 -0.21
CA GLU A 224 28.07 2.48 0.80
C GLU A 224 27.13 3.70 0.79
N PRO A 225 25.84 3.54 1.10
CA PRO A 225 25.15 2.34 1.63
C PRO A 225 24.50 1.43 0.57
N PHE A 226 24.70 1.68 -0.72
CA PHE A 226 24.03 0.97 -1.80
C PHE A 226 24.63 -0.43 -2.01
N SER A 227 23.92 -1.47 -1.58
CA SER A 227 24.38 -2.86 -1.67
C SER A 227 23.24 -3.85 -1.94
N PRO A 228 22.44 -3.70 -3.00
CA PRO A 228 21.40 -4.66 -3.30
C PRO A 228 21.99 -6.02 -3.66
N HIS A 229 21.50 -7.09 -3.04
CA HIS A 229 21.88 -8.46 -3.36
C HIS A 229 21.04 -9.02 -4.53
N ASN A 230 19.88 -8.43 -4.79
CA ASN A 230 18.96 -8.87 -5.82
C ASN A 230 18.66 -7.72 -6.79
N ILE A 231 18.84 -7.99 -8.08
CA ILE A 231 18.41 -7.08 -9.14
C ILE A 231 17.22 -7.71 -9.86
N VAL A 232 16.08 -7.06 -9.78
CA VAL A 232 14.82 -7.50 -10.35
C VAL A 232 14.51 -6.65 -11.57
N ILE A 233 14.47 -7.24 -12.75
CA ILE A 233 14.18 -6.55 -14.01
C ILE A 233 12.76 -6.88 -14.47
N PHE A 234 12.02 -5.87 -14.94
CA PHE A 234 10.78 -6.10 -15.64
C PHE A 234 11.11 -6.55 -17.08
N GLY A 235 11.22 -7.87 -17.26
CA GLY A 235 11.71 -8.49 -18.48
C GLY A 235 10.99 -8.09 -19.76
N TYR A 236 9.74 -7.64 -19.64
CA TYR A 236 8.96 -7.12 -20.77
C TYR A 236 9.38 -5.71 -21.22
N SER A 237 10.11 -4.97 -20.40
CA SER A 237 10.63 -3.63 -20.71
C SER A 237 12.10 -3.64 -21.13
N PHE A 238 12.78 -4.81 -21.05
CA PHE A 238 14.20 -4.94 -21.37
C PHE A 238 14.41 -5.83 -22.59
N GLY A 239 15.10 -5.31 -23.60
CA GLY A 239 15.58 -6.07 -24.76
C GLY A 239 16.60 -7.15 -24.35
N PHE A 240 16.74 -8.17 -25.19
CA PHE A 240 17.66 -9.28 -24.95
C PHE A 240 19.10 -8.81 -24.73
N THR A 241 19.59 -7.89 -25.57
CA THR A 241 20.97 -7.37 -25.52
C THR A 241 21.28 -6.73 -24.16
N HIS A 242 20.43 -5.82 -23.68
CA HIS A 242 20.64 -5.17 -22.39
C HIS A 242 20.59 -6.13 -21.20
N ARG A 243 19.73 -7.15 -21.28
CA ARG A 243 19.68 -8.21 -20.25
C ARG A 243 20.97 -9.03 -20.20
N GLU A 244 21.50 -9.42 -21.35
CA GLU A 244 22.76 -10.18 -21.44
C GLU A 244 23.95 -9.34 -20.95
N GLU A 245 24.01 -8.06 -21.33
CA GLU A 245 25.07 -7.14 -20.89
C GLU A 245 25.02 -6.94 -19.37
N LEU A 246 23.85 -6.69 -18.82
CA LEU A 246 23.66 -6.55 -17.38
C LEU A 246 24.09 -7.83 -16.65
N GLN A 247 23.63 -9.00 -17.11
CA GLN A 247 23.98 -10.28 -16.50
C GLN A 247 25.49 -10.56 -16.54
N LYS A 248 26.16 -10.23 -17.66
CA LYS A 248 27.59 -10.41 -17.82
C LYS A 248 28.40 -9.55 -16.85
N ASN A 249 28.02 -8.28 -16.71
CA ASN A 249 28.69 -7.34 -15.81
C ASN A 249 28.47 -7.70 -14.34
N LEU A 250 27.26 -8.11 -13.96
CA LEU A 250 26.95 -8.53 -12.59
C LEU A 250 27.68 -9.80 -12.16
N ARG A 251 27.95 -10.74 -13.10
CA ARG A 251 28.77 -11.90 -12.78
C ARG A 251 30.21 -11.50 -12.42
N THR A 252 30.74 -10.50 -13.09
CA THR A 252 32.10 -9.98 -12.82
C THR A 252 32.20 -9.36 -11.42
N LEU A 253 31.12 -8.73 -10.91
CA LEU A 253 31.06 -8.20 -9.52
C LEU A 253 31.06 -9.32 -8.47
N LYS A 254 30.47 -10.47 -8.80
CA LYS A 254 30.27 -11.56 -7.84
C LYS A 254 31.53 -12.44 -7.70
N ASP A 255 32.37 -12.45 -8.70
CA ASP A 255 33.61 -13.26 -8.78
C ASP A 255 34.87 -12.46 -8.36
N GLY A 256 34.75 -11.20 -7.99
CA GLY A 256 35.78 -10.30 -7.46
C GLY A 256 35.60 -10.01 -6.00
#